data_5165e729413ddfc23308d8cbb4f0e6a7
#
_entry.id   5165e729413ddfc23308d8cbb4f0e6a7
#
_cell.length_a   1.000
_cell.length_b   1.000
_cell.length_c   1.000
_cell.angle_alpha   90.00
_cell.angle_beta   90.00
_cell.angle_gamma   90.00
#
_symmetry.space_group_name_H-M   'P 1'
#
loop_
_entity.id
_entity.type
_entity.pdbx_description
1 polymer ?
#
loop_
_entity_poly.entity_id
_entity_poly.type
_entity_poly.pdbx_seq_one_letter_code
_entity_poly.pdbx_strand_id
1 'polypeptide(L)'
;MNNLTDKLQVFLDTPREERDWNEGAILLLQLTNNTIMYRNLSINPKGKAEFIEGKLRAFLKSRREIEAHDEVIILQEQVNAIIENRTEFKEDNEAKEFKAGKRADHDRLPEDIQALYVENLDLVHRMRELHLRLRLLSDSTKQVPAAERKPLLDEFINLDKKLHANWDAYDHFVTKAETAENTQIEEQPKEASPSKPKSKPKKSYKA
;
A
#
# COMPACT_ATOMS: atom_id res chain seq x y z
N MET A 1 -0.23 21.17 15.08
CA MET A 1 -0.05 20.87 16.54
C MET A 1 1.31 20.24 16.68
N ASN A 2 2.28 20.92 17.30
CA ASN A 2 3.58 20.28 17.52
C ASN A 2 3.37 19.15 18.53
N ASN A 3 3.51 17.93 18.08
CA ASN A 3 3.39 16.74 18.91
C ASN A 3 4.47 16.82 20.03
N LEU A 4 4.13 16.35 21.23
CA LEU A 4 5.08 16.30 22.36
C LEU A 4 6.36 15.53 22.00
N THR A 5 6.26 14.52 21.13
CA THR A 5 7.38 13.75 20.60
C THR A 5 8.34 14.66 19.80
N ASP A 6 7.82 15.60 18.99
CA ASP A 6 8.65 16.52 18.21
C ASP A 6 9.42 17.47 19.13
N LYS A 7 8.77 18.00 20.18
CA LYS A 7 9.44 18.83 21.19
C LYS A 7 10.55 18.07 21.91
N LEU A 8 10.28 16.84 22.27
CA LEU A 8 11.25 15.95 22.91
C LEU A 8 12.47 15.68 22.00
N GLN A 9 12.21 15.45 20.72
CA GLN A 9 13.27 15.25 19.73
C GLN A 9 14.12 16.52 19.59
N VAL A 10 13.50 17.67 19.38
CA VAL A 10 14.20 18.97 19.28
C VAL A 10 15.06 19.23 20.51
N PHE A 11 14.52 19.01 21.71
CA PHE A 11 15.28 19.17 22.95
C PHE A 11 16.51 18.24 23.01
N LEU A 12 16.35 16.96 22.61
CA LEU A 12 17.43 15.98 22.65
C LEU A 12 18.48 16.20 21.54
N ASP A 13 18.10 16.80 20.41
CA ASP A 13 19.00 17.12 19.32
C ASP A 13 19.80 18.42 19.56
N THR A 14 19.31 19.30 20.46
CA THR A 14 20.05 20.49 20.89
C THR A 14 21.36 20.07 21.59
N PRO A 15 22.51 20.72 21.33
CA PRO A 15 23.75 20.46 22.04
C PRO A 15 23.56 20.56 23.57
N ARG A 16 24.17 19.64 24.31
CA ARG A 16 23.94 19.49 25.76
C ARG A 16 24.20 20.78 26.55
N GLU A 17 25.16 21.57 26.10
CA GLU A 17 25.59 22.81 26.71
C GLU A 17 24.56 23.95 26.52
N GLU A 18 23.76 23.85 25.45
CA GLU A 18 22.77 24.86 25.07
C GLU A 18 21.36 24.51 25.55
N ARG A 19 21.16 23.28 26.11
CA ARG A 19 19.83 22.83 26.57
C ARG A 19 19.36 23.61 27.79
N ASP A 20 18.11 24.09 27.75
CA ASP A 20 17.41 24.53 28.94
C ASP A 20 16.90 23.34 29.76
N TRP A 21 17.60 23.02 30.83
CA TRP A 21 17.23 21.92 31.71
C TRP A 21 15.92 22.14 32.49
N ASN A 22 15.43 23.38 32.59
CA ASN A 22 14.09 23.67 33.11
C ASN A 22 13.05 23.17 32.12
N GLU A 23 13.25 23.40 30.83
CA GLU A 23 12.40 22.87 29.77
C GLU A 23 12.40 21.33 29.79
N GLY A 24 13.57 20.69 29.93
CA GLY A 24 13.69 19.27 30.10
C GLY A 24 12.87 18.71 31.26
N ALA A 25 12.87 19.40 32.40
CA ALA A 25 12.05 18.98 33.56
C ALA A 25 10.55 19.17 33.29
N ILE A 26 10.15 20.21 32.55
CA ILE A 26 8.75 20.44 32.14
C ILE A 26 8.31 19.37 31.16
N LEU A 27 9.14 18.98 30.19
CA LEU A 27 8.85 17.87 29.27
C LEU A 27 8.63 16.55 30.02
N LEU A 28 9.46 16.25 31.04
CA LEU A 28 9.23 15.08 31.88
C LEU A 28 7.90 15.16 32.66
N LEU A 29 7.53 16.34 33.16
CA LEU A 29 6.23 16.53 33.81
C LEU A 29 5.08 16.23 32.83
N GLN A 30 5.16 16.75 31.61
CA GLN A 30 4.14 16.53 30.58
C GLN A 30 4.03 15.05 30.18
N LEU A 31 5.16 14.32 30.11
CA LEU A 31 5.20 12.92 29.75
C LEU A 31 4.73 11.98 30.86
N THR A 32 5.02 12.32 32.13
CA THR A 32 4.79 11.42 33.28
C THR A 32 3.62 11.83 34.15
N ASN A 33 3.17 13.07 34.05
CA ASN A 33 2.23 13.73 34.96
C ASN A 33 2.66 13.63 36.44
N ASN A 34 3.99 13.54 36.69
CA ASN A 34 4.54 13.34 38.03
C ASN A 34 5.03 14.68 38.63
N THR A 35 4.15 15.35 39.37
CA THR A 35 4.43 16.63 40.01
C THR A 35 5.49 16.57 41.10
N ILE A 36 5.61 15.44 41.80
CA ILE A 36 6.62 15.27 42.87
C ILE A 36 8.00 15.17 42.20
N MET A 37 8.15 14.40 41.16
CA MET A 37 9.39 14.33 40.38
C MET A 37 9.76 15.71 39.84
N TYR A 38 8.80 16.44 39.24
CA TYR A 38 9.04 17.78 38.71
C TYR A 38 9.55 18.74 39.80
N ARG A 39 8.90 18.79 40.96
CA ARG A 39 9.36 19.66 42.09
C ARG A 39 10.80 19.36 42.49
N ASN A 40 11.17 18.08 42.56
CA ASN A 40 12.53 17.67 42.87
C ASN A 40 13.54 18.08 41.77
N LEU A 41 13.15 18.00 40.51
CA LEU A 41 14.00 18.36 39.36
C LEU A 41 14.15 19.91 39.26
N SER A 42 13.08 20.65 39.46
CA SER A 42 13.05 22.13 39.33
C SER A 42 13.93 22.89 40.34
N ILE A 43 14.31 22.27 41.47
CA ILE A 43 15.22 22.88 42.44
C ILE A 43 16.64 23.06 41.86
N ASN A 44 17.16 22.08 41.13
CA ASN A 44 18.48 22.13 40.49
C ASN A 44 18.47 21.32 39.19
N PRO A 45 17.81 21.79 38.12
CA PRO A 45 17.66 21.02 36.89
C PRO A 45 19.02 20.70 36.23
N LYS A 46 19.94 21.64 36.20
CA LYS A 46 21.27 21.47 35.62
C LYS A 46 22.08 20.41 36.35
N GLY A 47 22.01 20.35 37.70
CA GLY A 47 22.65 19.29 38.48
C GLY A 47 22.05 17.91 38.31
N LYS A 48 20.85 17.82 37.69
CA LYS A 48 20.13 16.57 37.41
C LYS A 48 20.00 16.28 35.90
N ALA A 49 20.82 16.95 35.09
CA ALA A 49 20.82 16.88 33.62
C ALA A 49 20.89 15.44 33.11
N GLU A 50 21.75 14.60 33.66
CA GLU A 50 21.88 13.19 33.23
C GLU A 50 20.61 12.38 33.49
N PHE A 51 19.97 12.59 34.63
CA PHE A 51 18.71 11.93 34.95
C PHE A 51 17.60 12.35 33.99
N ILE A 52 17.47 13.67 33.76
CA ILE A 52 16.47 14.24 32.83
C ILE A 52 16.70 13.66 31.44
N GLU A 53 17.91 13.77 30.90
CA GLU A 53 18.26 13.26 29.58
C GLU A 53 18.01 11.77 29.45
N GLY A 54 18.46 10.95 30.41
CA GLY A 54 18.26 9.52 30.40
C GLY A 54 16.79 9.12 30.37
N LYS A 55 15.93 9.80 31.14
CA LYS A 55 14.47 9.56 31.11
C LYS A 55 13.84 9.99 29.79
N LEU A 56 14.18 11.17 29.26
CA LEU A 56 13.65 11.66 28.00
C LEU A 56 14.05 10.77 26.83
N ARG A 57 15.30 10.28 26.78
CA ARG A 57 15.76 9.31 25.78
C ARG A 57 15.02 7.97 25.87
N ALA A 58 14.79 7.48 27.08
CA ALA A 58 14.03 6.25 27.29
C ALA A 58 12.59 6.39 26.80
N PHE A 59 11.93 7.53 27.09
CA PHE A 59 10.59 7.81 26.57
C PHE A 59 10.55 7.89 25.05
N LEU A 60 11.50 8.61 24.44
CA LEU A 60 11.55 8.73 22.99
C LEU A 60 11.77 7.36 22.32
N LYS A 61 12.66 6.54 22.88
CA LYS A 61 12.89 5.18 22.38
C LYS A 61 11.63 4.32 22.47
N SER A 62 10.99 4.29 23.65
CA SER A 62 9.76 3.53 23.84
C SER A 62 8.64 4.00 22.91
N ARG A 63 8.50 5.31 22.70
CA ARG A 63 7.49 5.86 21.80
C ARG A 63 7.72 5.43 20.34
N ARG A 64 8.97 5.50 19.88
CA ARG A 64 9.34 5.03 18.53
C ARG A 64 9.12 3.53 18.35
N GLU A 65 9.38 2.72 19.38
CA GLU A 65 9.11 1.29 19.34
C GLU A 65 7.60 1.01 19.19
N ILE A 66 6.75 1.76 19.92
CA ILE A 66 5.30 1.66 19.79
C ILE A 66 4.85 2.10 18.39
N GLU A 67 5.31 3.26 17.92
CA GLU A 67 4.95 3.79 16.59
C GLU A 67 5.39 2.83 15.46
N ALA A 68 6.58 2.24 15.56
CA ALA A 68 7.05 1.23 14.62
C ALA A 68 6.23 -0.06 14.68
N HIS A 69 5.75 -0.45 15.86
CA HIS A 69 4.87 -1.60 16.01
C HIS A 69 3.49 -1.34 15.40
N ASP A 70 2.90 -0.18 15.68
CA ASP A 70 1.61 0.23 15.12
C ASP A 70 1.67 0.30 13.59
N GLU A 71 2.76 0.84 13.04
CA GLU A 71 2.98 0.88 11.60
C GLU A 71 3.05 -0.53 10.99
N VAL A 72 3.75 -1.46 11.63
CA VAL A 72 3.82 -2.87 11.17
C VAL A 72 2.44 -3.52 11.19
N ILE A 73 1.59 -3.23 12.17
CA ILE A 73 0.21 -3.74 12.21
C ILE A 73 -0.57 -3.26 10.99
N ILE A 74 -0.54 -1.95 10.72
CA ILE A 74 -1.24 -1.35 9.57
C ILE A 74 -0.75 -1.96 8.25
N LEU A 75 0.56 -2.08 8.07
CA LEU A 75 1.14 -2.70 6.88
C LEU A 75 0.74 -4.17 6.74
N GLN A 76 0.70 -4.92 7.84
CA GLN A 76 0.26 -6.32 7.83
C GLN A 76 -1.21 -6.45 7.41
N GLU A 77 -2.08 -5.57 7.90
CA GLU A 77 -3.49 -5.55 7.47
C GLU A 77 -3.63 -5.26 5.98
N GLN A 78 -2.83 -4.34 5.43
CA GLN A 78 -2.80 -4.06 3.99
C GLN A 78 -2.34 -5.29 3.19
N VAL A 79 -1.27 -5.96 3.61
CA VAL A 79 -0.78 -7.18 2.96
C VAL A 79 -1.82 -8.29 3.00
N ASN A 80 -2.49 -8.50 4.14
CA ASN A 80 -3.55 -9.48 4.28
C ASN A 80 -4.71 -9.19 3.32
N ALA A 81 -5.14 -7.92 3.23
CA ALA A 81 -6.18 -7.51 2.30
C ALA A 81 -5.80 -7.75 0.83
N ILE A 82 -4.54 -7.52 0.45
CA ILE A 82 -4.03 -7.85 -0.89
C ILE A 82 -4.12 -9.35 -1.15
N ILE A 83 -3.66 -10.18 -0.21
CA ILE A 83 -3.67 -11.65 -0.35
C ILE A 83 -5.11 -12.18 -0.48
N GLU A 84 -6.05 -11.67 0.33
CA GLU A 84 -7.44 -12.09 0.30
C GLU A 84 -8.15 -11.72 -1.02
N ASN A 85 -7.79 -10.60 -1.60
CA ASN A 85 -8.43 -10.09 -2.82
C ASN A 85 -7.80 -10.63 -4.11
N ARG A 86 -6.61 -11.25 -4.04
CA ARG A 86 -5.92 -11.80 -5.21
C ARG A 86 -6.10 -13.31 -5.30
N THR A 87 -6.57 -13.74 -6.45
CA THR A 87 -6.74 -15.18 -6.78
C THR A 87 -5.42 -15.91 -6.90
N GLU A 88 -4.33 -15.19 -7.27
CA GLU A 88 -2.98 -15.73 -7.42
C GLU A 88 -2.39 -16.30 -6.13
N PHE A 89 -2.93 -15.92 -4.96
CA PHE A 89 -2.51 -16.44 -3.65
C PHE A 89 -3.39 -17.56 -3.12
N LYS A 90 -4.46 -17.96 -3.83
CA LYS A 90 -5.32 -19.08 -3.45
C LYS A 90 -4.65 -20.39 -3.82
N GLU A 91 -4.49 -21.28 -2.85
CA GLU A 91 -3.65 -22.50 -2.94
C GLU A 91 -4.03 -23.45 -4.09
N ASP A 92 -5.29 -23.45 -4.54
CA ASP A 92 -5.79 -24.42 -5.53
C ASP A 92 -5.59 -24.03 -7.01
N ASN A 93 -5.08 -22.81 -7.30
CA ASN A 93 -5.10 -22.25 -8.66
C ASN A 93 -3.74 -21.84 -9.23
N GLU A 94 -2.64 -22.15 -8.56
CA GLU A 94 -1.30 -21.62 -8.88
C GLU A 94 -0.88 -21.73 -10.35
N ALA A 95 -1.18 -22.85 -11.02
CA ALA A 95 -0.75 -23.07 -12.40
C ALA A 95 -1.77 -22.60 -13.45
N LYS A 96 -3.05 -22.49 -13.07
CA LYS A 96 -4.13 -22.19 -14.02
C LYS A 96 -4.35 -20.71 -14.22
N GLU A 97 -4.15 -19.91 -13.16
CA GLU A 97 -4.42 -18.46 -13.19
C GLU A 97 -3.32 -17.67 -13.88
N PHE A 98 -2.07 -18.10 -13.82
CA PHE A 98 -1.02 -17.52 -14.66
C PHE A 98 -1.33 -17.63 -16.15
N LYS A 99 -2.00 -18.71 -16.59
CA LYS A 99 -2.45 -18.86 -17.97
C LYS A 99 -3.69 -18.01 -18.27
N ALA A 100 -4.56 -17.79 -17.29
CA ALA A 100 -5.76 -16.98 -17.44
C ALA A 100 -5.46 -15.49 -17.66
N GLY A 101 -4.34 -14.98 -17.09
CA GLY A 101 -3.89 -13.61 -17.33
C GLY A 101 -3.19 -13.37 -18.66
N LYS A 102 -2.90 -14.42 -19.46
CA LYS A 102 -2.29 -14.25 -20.78
C LYS A 102 -3.34 -13.89 -21.81
N ARG A 103 -3.18 -12.73 -22.47
CA ARG A 103 -4.06 -12.29 -23.57
C ARG A 103 -4.02 -13.28 -24.73
N ALA A 104 -5.16 -13.45 -25.41
CA ALA A 104 -5.26 -14.31 -26.59
C ALA A 104 -4.35 -13.86 -27.75
N ASP A 105 -4.11 -12.54 -27.86
CA ASP A 105 -3.27 -11.92 -28.88
C ASP A 105 -1.81 -11.69 -28.42
N HIS A 106 -1.41 -12.26 -27.27
CA HIS A 106 -0.09 -12.03 -26.63
C HIS A 106 1.08 -12.09 -27.63
N ASP A 107 1.11 -13.12 -28.47
CA ASP A 107 2.22 -13.34 -29.40
C ASP A 107 2.24 -12.33 -30.57
N ARG A 108 1.22 -11.46 -30.67
CA ARG A 108 1.12 -10.36 -31.64
C ARG A 108 1.43 -9.00 -31.02
N LEU A 109 1.55 -8.93 -29.70
CA LEU A 109 1.87 -7.70 -28.98
C LEU A 109 3.32 -7.29 -29.24
N PRO A 110 3.68 -5.99 -29.13
CA PRO A 110 5.05 -5.55 -29.10
C PRO A 110 5.87 -6.26 -28.00
N GLU A 111 7.15 -6.45 -28.22
CA GLU A 111 8.04 -7.19 -27.30
C GLU A 111 8.08 -6.56 -25.90
N ASP A 112 8.03 -5.23 -25.79
CA ASP A 112 7.97 -4.49 -24.53
C ASP A 112 6.70 -4.79 -23.72
N ILE A 113 5.56 -4.96 -24.41
CA ILE A 113 4.28 -5.34 -23.78
C ILE A 113 4.27 -6.82 -23.40
N GLN A 114 4.81 -7.70 -24.27
CA GLN A 114 4.98 -9.12 -23.92
C GLN A 114 5.88 -9.30 -22.68
N ALA A 115 6.94 -8.48 -22.55
CA ALA A 115 7.85 -8.49 -21.42
C ALA A 115 7.14 -8.17 -20.09
N LEU A 116 6.11 -7.31 -20.09
CA LEU A 116 5.31 -7.03 -18.89
C LEU A 116 4.64 -8.27 -18.33
N TYR A 117 4.16 -9.17 -19.20
CA TYR A 117 3.58 -10.44 -18.75
C TYR A 117 4.61 -11.33 -18.04
N VAL A 118 5.81 -11.44 -18.59
CA VAL A 118 6.90 -12.22 -17.99
C VAL A 118 7.32 -11.61 -16.65
N GLU A 119 7.47 -10.27 -16.61
CA GLU A 119 7.79 -9.56 -15.37
C GLU A 119 6.71 -9.77 -14.30
N ASN A 120 5.43 -9.79 -14.68
CA ASN A 120 4.34 -10.06 -13.75
C ASN A 120 4.43 -11.45 -13.11
N LEU A 121 4.85 -12.47 -13.87
CA LEU A 121 5.10 -13.80 -13.31
C LEU A 121 6.20 -13.77 -12.24
N ASP A 122 7.29 -13.06 -12.50
CA ASP A 122 8.41 -12.90 -11.55
C ASP A 122 7.97 -12.13 -10.30
N LEU A 123 7.19 -11.05 -10.47
CA LEU A 123 6.65 -10.28 -9.35
C LEU A 123 5.77 -11.14 -8.45
N VAL A 124 4.86 -11.94 -9.01
CA VAL A 124 4.01 -12.85 -8.24
C VAL A 124 4.83 -13.92 -7.51
N HIS A 125 5.85 -14.50 -8.15
CA HIS A 125 6.75 -15.45 -7.50
C HIS A 125 7.45 -14.80 -6.30
N ARG A 126 7.98 -13.59 -6.46
CA ARG A 126 8.62 -12.86 -5.38
C ARG A 126 7.65 -12.53 -4.24
N MET A 127 6.43 -12.11 -4.55
CA MET A 127 5.39 -11.83 -3.54
C MET A 127 5.02 -13.11 -2.75
N ARG A 128 4.95 -14.28 -3.40
CA ARG A 128 4.71 -15.57 -2.72
C ARG A 128 5.84 -15.92 -1.75
N GLU A 129 7.09 -15.75 -2.15
CA GLU A 129 8.23 -15.95 -1.26
C GLU A 129 8.14 -15.05 -0.02
N LEU A 130 7.83 -13.76 -0.22
CA LEU A 130 7.65 -12.81 0.88
C LEU A 130 6.48 -13.21 1.79
N HIS A 131 5.35 -13.62 1.22
CA HIS A 131 4.20 -14.12 2.01
C HIS A 131 4.57 -15.31 2.88
N LEU A 132 5.24 -16.32 2.31
CA LEU A 132 5.71 -17.48 3.08
C LEU A 132 6.66 -17.04 4.21
N ARG A 133 7.58 -16.13 3.93
CA ARG A 133 8.50 -15.60 4.93
C ARG A 133 7.79 -14.83 6.03
N LEU A 134 6.83 -13.97 5.70
CA LEU A 134 6.01 -13.24 6.66
C LEU A 134 5.18 -14.18 7.54
N ARG A 135 4.62 -15.26 6.94
CA ARG A 135 3.89 -16.30 7.68
C ARG A 135 4.79 -17.02 8.68
N LEU A 136 5.98 -17.44 8.28
CA LEU A 136 6.97 -18.07 9.18
C LEU A 136 7.37 -17.14 10.33
N LEU A 137 7.50 -15.84 10.09
CA LEU A 137 7.78 -14.86 11.14
C LEU A 137 6.59 -14.66 12.09
N SER A 138 5.36 -14.80 11.59
CA SER A 138 4.14 -14.71 12.40
C SER A 138 3.89 -15.95 13.25
N ASP A 139 4.24 -17.13 12.74
CA ASP A 139 4.12 -18.42 13.44
C ASP A 139 5.26 -18.66 14.45
N SER A 140 6.26 -17.80 14.45
CA SER A 140 7.39 -17.88 15.39
C SER A 140 6.91 -17.62 16.82
N THR A 141 7.30 -18.50 17.75
CA THR A 141 7.06 -18.32 19.19
C THR A 141 7.81 -17.12 19.80
N LYS A 142 8.78 -16.56 19.06
CA LYS A 142 9.51 -15.36 19.46
C LYS A 142 8.90 -14.15 18.77
N GLN A 143 8.61 -13.10 19.54
CA GLN A 143 8.23 -11.83 18.98
C GLN A 143 9.35 -11.32 18.06
N VAL A 144 9.06 -11.25 16.76
CA VAL A 144 9.99 -10.72 15.76
C VAL A 144 9.93 -9.18 15.82
N PRO A 145 11.08 -8.51 15.95
CA PRO A 145 11.12 -7.05 15.99
C PRO A 145 10.44 -6.38 14.78
N ALA A 146 9.77 -5.27 15.02
CA ALA A 146 9.13 -4.48 13.95
C ALA A 146 10.13 -4.10 12.84
N ALA A 147 11.38 -3.81 13.20
CA ALA A 147 12.45 -3.49 12.27
C ALA A 147 12.78 -4.61 11.27
N GLU A 148 12.53 -5.87 11.61
CA GLU A 148 12.75 -7.01 10.70
C GLU A 148 11.53 -7.28 9.81
N ARG A 149 10.32 -6.99 10.30
CA ARG A 149 9.07 -7.24 9.56
C ARG A 149 8.75 -6.14 8.57
N LYS A 150 8.95 -4.88 8.96
CA LYS A 150 8.60 -3.71 8.16
C LYS A 150 9.18 -3.75 6.73
N PRO A 151 10.49 -4.02 6.49
CA PRO A 151 11.04 -4.05 5.13
C PRO A 151 10.37 -5.07 4.22
N LEU A 152 9.95 -6.23 4.77
CA LEU A 152 9.28 -7.28 3.99
C LEU A 152 7.85 -6.87 3.60
N LEU A 153 7.14 -6.19 4.50
CA LEU A 153 5.80 -5.68 4.25
C LEU A 153 5.83 -4.54 3.22
N ASP A 154 6.77 -3.61 3.36
CA ASP A 154 6.99 -2.53 2.40
C ASP A 154 7.35 -3.06 1.01
N GLU A 155 8.24 -4.07 0.93
CA GLU A 155 8.61 -4.73 -0.32
C GLU A 155 7.37 -5.37 -0.96
N PHE A 156 6.56 -6.11 -0.20
CA PHE A 156 5.35 -6.76 -0.70
C PHE A 156 4.36 -5.75 -1.30
N ILE A 157 4.09 -4.65 -0.59
CA ILE A 157 3.17 -3.60 -1.05
C ILE A 157 3.70 -2.90 -2.32
N ASN A 158 5.02 -2.68 -2.41
CA ASN A 158 5.63 -2.07 -3.59
C ASN A 158 5.57 -3.00 -4.81
N LEU A 159 5.78 -4.30 -4.61
CA LEU A 159 5.61 -5.31 -5.67
C LEU A 159 4.16 -5.37 -6.15
N ASP A 160 3.19 -5.30 -5.23
CA ASP A 160 1.77 -5.27 -5.58
C ASP A 160 1.40 -4.05 -6.44
N LYS A 161 1.87 -2.86 -6.07
CA LYS A 161 1.66 -1.64 -6.87
C LYS A 161 2.25 -1.77 -8.28
N LYS A 162 3.46 -2.34 -8.39
CA LYS A 162 4.12 -2.55 -9.67
C LYS A 162 3.36 -3.57 -10.51
N LEU A 163 2.93 -4.67 -9.90
CA LEU A 163 2.14 -5.71 -10.55
C LEU A 163 0.81 -5.16 -11.10
N HIS A 164 0.11 -4.30 -10.35
CA HIS A 164 -1.09 -3.62 -10.83
C HIS A 164 -0.80 -2.74 -12.04
N ALA A 165 0.22 -1.88 -11.96
CA ALA A 165 0.55 -0.99 -13.07
C ALA A 165 0.94 -1.77 -14.34
N ASN A 166 1.68 -2.86 -14.19
CA ASN A 166 2.06 -3.71 -15.32
C ASN A 166 0.85 -4.43 -15.93
N TRP A 167 -0.07 -4.96 -15.09
CA TRP A 167 -1.32 -5.57 -15.57
C TRP A 167 -2.19 -4.57 -16.29
N ASP A 168 -2.37 -3.37 -15.74
CA ASP A 168 -3.13 -2.31 -16.39
C ASP A 168 -2.54 -1.95 -17.77
N ALA A 169 -1.22 -1.82 -17.87
CA ALA A 169 -0.55 -1.54 -19.14
C ALA A 169 -0.69 -2.70 -20.16
N TYR A 170 -0.59 -3.93 -19.68
CA TYR A 170 -0.71 -5.13 -20.51
C TYR A 170 -2.14 -5.36 -21.01
N ASP A 171 -3.14 -5.25 -20.12
CA ASP A 171 -4.53 -5.55 -20.43
C ASP A 171 -5.20 -4.46 -21.26
N HIS A 172 -4.82 -3.19 -21.05
CA HIS A 172 -5.38 -2.05 -21.77
C HIS A 172 -4.61 -1.69 -23.04
N PHE A 173 -3.54 -2.44 -23.39
CA PHE A 173 -2.84 -2.20 -24.65
C PHE A 173 -3.74 -2.56 -25.83
N VAL A 174 -4.05 -1.57 -26.67
CA VAL A 174 -4.86 -1.71 -27.88
C VAL A 174 -3.92 -1.77 -29.10
N THR A 175 -3.97 -2.83 -29.87
CA THR A 175 -3.21 -2.93 -31.11
C THR A 175 -3.73 -1.96 -32.17
N LYS A 176 -2.85 -1.41 -33.01
CA LYS A 176 -3.26 -0.55 -34.12
C LYS A 176 -4.29 -1.19 -35.05
N ALA A 177 -4.31 -2.51 -35.16
CA ALA A 177 -5.27 -3.27 -35.95
C ALA A 177 -6.70 -3.15 -35.37
N GLU A 178 -6.85 -3.24 -34.05
CA GLU A 178 -8.15 -3.11 -33.39
C GLU A 178 -8.73 -1.69 -33.51
N THR A 179 -7.86 -0.65 -33.49
CA THR A 179 -8.28 0.74 -33.72
C THR A 179 -8.72 0.95 -35.18
N ALA A 180 -8.08 0.33 -36.15
CA ALA A 180 -8.44 0.45 -37.55
C ALA A 180 -9.80 -0.25 -37.88
N GLU A 181 -10.07 -1.40 -37.27
CA GLU A 181 -11.36 -2.09 -37.40
C GLU A 181 -12.52 -1.32 -36.79
N ASN A 182 -12.32 -0.72 -35.59
CA ASN A 182 -13.35 0.11 -34.96
C ASN A 182 -13.61 1.38 -35.71
N THR A 183 -12.63 2.00 -36.35
CA THR A 183 -12.82 3.22 -37.17
C THR A 183 -13.57 2.91 -38.46
N GLN A 184 -13.43 1.72 -39.06
CA GLN A 184 -14.19 1.33 -40.26
C GLN A 184 -15.66 1.00 -39.97
N ILE A 185 -15.99 0.56 -38.74
CA ILE A 185 -17.36 0.28 -38.33
C ILE A 185 -18.18 1.59 -38.12
N GLU A 186 -17.51 2.66 -37.66
CA GLU A 186 -18.16 3.97 -37.47
C GLU A 186 -18.39 4.77 -38.77
N GLU A 187 -17.62 4.46 -39.84
CA GLU A 187 -17.78 5.17 -41.15
C GLU A 187 -18.77 4.51 -42.12
N GLN A 188 -19.43 3.43 -41.77
CA GLN A 188 -20.53 2.92 -42.63
C GLN A 188 -21.76 3.82 -42.48
N PRO A 189 -22.18 4.55 -43.55
CA PRO A 189 -23.40 5.34 -43.50
C PRO A 189 -24.57 4.38 -43.24
N LYS A 190 -25.41 4.72 -42.27
CA LYS A 190 -26.67 4.03 -42.02
C LYS A 190 -27.48 4.04 -43.31
N GLU A 191 -27.49 2.94 -44.08
CA GLU A 191 -28.39 2.75 -45.20
C GLU A 191 -29.81 2.91 -44.70
N ALA A 192 -30.50 3.84 -45.35
CA ALA A 192 -31.88 4.19 -45.08
C ALA A 192 -32.77 2.94 -45.22
N SER A 193 -33.43 2.55 -44.17
CA SER A 193 -34.42 1.49 -44.18
C SER A 193 -35.49 1.75 -45.22
N PRO A 194 -35.83 0.80 -46.12
CA PRO A 194 -36.88 1.00 -47.12
C PRO A 194 -38.23 1.14 -46.40
N SER A 195 -38.91 2.22 -46.76
CA SER A 195 -40.26 2.57 -46.31
C SER A 195 -41.26 1.44 -46.67
N LYS A 196 -41.97 0.90 -45.69
CA LYS A 196 -43.06 -0.08 -45.87
C LYS A 196 -44.20 0.56 -46.71
N PRO A 197 -44.74 -0.19 -47.70
CA PRO A 197 -45.87 0.30 -48.51
C PRO A 197 -47.15 0.38 -47.65
N LYS A 198 -47.87 1.52 -47.79
CA LYS A 198 -49.15 1.77 -47.14
C LYS A 198 -50.20 0.75 -47.64
N SER A 199 -50.78 -0.03 -46.73
CA SER A 199 -51.92 -0.91 -46.98
C SER A 199 -53.18 -0.08 -47.21
N LYS A 200 -53.88 -0.36 -48.33
CA LYS A 200 -55.19 0.23 -48.69
C LYS A 200 -56.32 -0.22 -47.75
N PRO A 201 -57.31 0.61 -47.45
CA PRO A 201 -58.41 0.23 -46.57
C PRO A 201 -59.37 -0.75 -47.28
N LYS A 202 -59.71 -1.83 -46.58
CA LYS A 202 -60.75 -2.80 -47.01
C LYS A 202 -62.12 -2.14 -46.76
N LYS A 203 -62.93 -2.01 -47.87
CA LYS A 203 -64.35 -1.67 -47.81
C LYS A 203 -65.12 -2.84 -47.17
N SER A 204 -65.91 -2.50 -46.14
CA SER A 204 -66.90 -3.38 -45.54
C SER A 204 -68.16 -3.39 -46.43
N TYR A 205 -68.60 -4.54 -46.88
CA TYR A 205 -69.97 -4.75 -47.39
C TYR A 205 -70.80 -5.39 -46.28
N LYS A 206 -71.93 -4.73 -45.96
CA LYS A 206 -73.02 -5.35 -45.17
C LYS A 206 -73.88 -6.17 -46.17
N ALA A 207 -74.27 -7.31 -45.76
CA ALA A 207 -75.58 -7.97 -45.98
C ALA A 207 -75.79 -8.93 -44.83
#